data_b932e973c6025b0d378b67d515405173
#
_entry.id   b932e973c6025b0d378b67d515405173
#
_cell.length_a   1.000
_cell.length_b   1.000
_cell.length_c   1.000
_cell.angle_alpha   90.00
_cell.angle_beta   90.00
_cell.angle_gamma   90.00
#
_symmetry.space_group_name_H-M   'P 1'
#
loop_
_entity.id
_entity.type
_entity.pdbx_description
1 polymer ?
#
loop_
_entity_poly.entity_id
_entity_poly.type
_entity_poly.pdbx_seq_one_letter_code
_entity_poly.pdbx_strand_id
1 'polypeptide(L)'
;VIVPPEGYLKQVRELTDAHDTLLILDEVQTGLGRTGTMFACEHEGVVPDIMCLAKALGGGVMPLGATVATRKVWEKAYGGLSKAVLHTSTFGGGARACAAGLVTISKLVEENLPERARDLGEYFLNGLRTLQKSYKTIKEVRGKGLLIGLEFDKPVEGLLDKLTAGAINEFAKEYYASLVAGELLGKHQVITAYTLNNPNVMRLEPPLTVTKDQIDYVLNALEDIFSQRKGLLRMALSVVTKKP
;
A
#
# COMPACT_ATOMS: atom_id res chain seq x y z
N VAL A 1 -3.58 -1.98 4.38
CA VAL A 1 -2.79 -0.78 4.74
C VAL A 1 -3.03 -0.49 6.20
N ILE A 2 -1.94 -0.48 6.98
CA ILE A 2 -1.94 -0.12 8.40
C ILE A 2 -1.04 1.11 8.54
N VAL A 3 -1.57 2.18 9.12
CA VAL A 3 -0.81 3.37 9.47
C VAL A 3 -0.63 3.34 10.98
N PRO A 4 0.61 3.17 11.48
CA PRO A 4 0.84 3.15 12.92
C PRO A 4 0.54 4.53 13.54
N PRO A 5 0.23 4.59 14.83
CA PRO A 5 0.08 5.87 15.52
C PRO A 5 1.39 6.67 15.49
N GLU A 6 1.27 7.98 15.61
CA GLU A 6 2.42 8.89 15.67
C GLU A 6 3.36 8.51 16.83
N GLY A 7 4.67 8.55 16.58
CA GLY A 7 5.70 8.19 17.53
C GLY A 7 5.95 6.69 17.69
N TYR A 8 5.23 5.83 16.98
CA TYR A 8 5.39 4.37 17.11
C TYR A 8 6.81 3.90 16.77
N LEU A 9 7.34 4.26 15.60
CA LEU A 9 8.68 3.84 15.20
C LEU A 9 9.76 4.44 16.10
N LYS A 10 9.56 5.68 16.57
CA LYS A 10 10.48 6.33 17.50
C LYS A 10 10.57 5.55 18.82
N GLN A 11 9.43 5.16 19.38
CA GLN A 11 9.39 4.34 20.60
C GLN A 11 10.02 2.96 20.37
N VAL A 12 9.79 2.35 19.21
CA VAL A 12 10.43 1.07 18.85
C VAL A 12 11.96 1.24 18.77
N ARG A 13 12.46 2.34 18.19
CA ARG A 13 13.89 2.63 18.14
C ARG A 13 14.48 2.79 19.56
N GLU A 14 13.83 3.59 20.38
CA GLU A 14 14.24 3.79 21.78
C GLU A 14 14.29 2.46 22.57
N LEU A 15 13.28 1.61 22.40
CA LEU A 15 13.19 0.30 23.03
C LEU A 15 14.31 -0.64 22.55
N THR A 16 14.56 -0.69 21.24
CA THR A 16 15.59 -1.56 20.67
C THR A 16 16.99 -1.11 21.10
N ASP A 17 17.24 0.19 21.19
CA ASP A 17 18.50 0.75 21.70
C ASP A 17 18.72 0.39 23.19
N ALA A 18 17.67 0.52 24.01
CA ALA A 18 17.74 0.20 25.44
C ALA A 18 18.05 -1.29 25.71
N HIS A 19 17.73 -2.17 24.76
CA HIS A 19 17.93 -3.62 24.88
C HIS A 19 19.03 -4.18 23.98
N ASP A 20 19.91 -3.33 23.41
CA ASP A 20 20.98 -3.71 22.47
C ASP A 20 20.45 -4.66 21.35
N THR A 21 19.26 -4.37 20.85
CA THR A 21 18.56 -5.16 19.83
C THR A 21 18.59 -4.41 18.51
N LEU A 22 18.81 -5.13 17.40
CA LEU A 22 18.82 -4.52 16.06
C LEU A 22 17.38 -4.21 15.60
N LEU A 23 17.17 -3.00 15.08
CA LEU A 23 15.95 -2.63 14.40
C LEU A 23 16.07 -2.92 12.91
N ILE A 24 15.21 -3.81 12.40
CA ILE A 24 15.11 -4.14 10.98
C ILE A 24 13.80 -3.60 10.45
N LEU A 25 13.86 -2.74 9.43
CA LEU A 25 12.66 -2.22 8.76
C LEU A 25 12.50 -2.83 7.36
N ASP A 26 11.34 -3.41 7.12
CA ASP A 26 10.93 -3.86 5.80
C ASP A 26 10.29 -2.69 5.04
N GLU A 27 11.10 -2.01 4.24
CA GLU A 27 10.69 -0.91 3.36
C GLU A 27 10.45 -1.38 1.91
N VAL A 28 10.24 -2.70 1.71
CA VAL A 28 10.00 -3.29 0.40
C VAL A 28 8.79 -2.66 -0.31
N GLN A 29 7.77 -2.26 0.44
CA GLN A 29 6.58 -1.62 -0.11
C GLN A 29 6.47 -0.14 0.23
N THR A 30 6.97 0.27 1.37
CA THR A 30 6.82 1.62 1.92
C THR A 30 7.90 2.58 1.44
N GLY A 31 9.06 2.06 1.06
CA GLY A 31 10.19 2.85 0.61
C GLY A 31 10.06 3.39 -0.81
N LEU A 32 11.12 4.03 -1.27
CA LEU A 32 11.29 4.55 -2.62
C LEU A 32 10.19 5.55 -3.04
N GLY A 33 9.87 6.46 -2.13
CA GLY A 33 8.95 7.56 -2.40
C GLY A 33 7.48 7.26 -2.12
N ARG A 34 7.09 6.00 -1.93
CA ARG A 34 5.69 5.56 -1.87
C ARG A 34 4.86 6.28 -0.82
N THR A 35 5.42 6.54 0.36
CA THR A 35 4.71 7.17 1.48
C THR A 35 4.88 8.70 1.55
N GLY A 36 5.57 9.30 0.58
CA GLY A 36 5.80 10.76 0.56
C GLY A 36 7.16 11.20 1.07
N THR A 37 8.02 10.25 1.47
CA THR A 37 9.43 10.41 1.80
C THR A 37 10.24 9.35 1.06
N MET A 38 11.56 9.44 0.97
CA MET A 38 12.36 8.39 0.31
C MET A 38 12.12 7.03 1.00
N PHE A 39 12.12 7.01 2.33
CA PHE A 39 11.79 5.85 3.16
C PHE A 39 10.74 6.22 4.21
N ALA A 40 9.84 5.30 4.54
CA ALA A 40 8.77 5.59 5.50
C ALA A 40 9.29 5.89 6.91
N CYS A 41 10.43 5.33 7.30
CA CYS A 41 11.05 5.63 8.60
C CYS A 41 11.44 7.10 8.77
N GLU A 42 11.64 7.85 7.67
CA GLU A 42 11.96 9.28 7.72
C GLU A 42 10.81 10.14 8.26
N HIS A 43 9.56 9.67 8.20
CA HIS A 43 8.42 10.38 8.80
C HIS A 43 8.59 10.62 10.30
N GLU A 44 9.33 9.76 10.98
CA GLU A 44 9.60 9.88 12.42
C GLU A 44 11.10 10.09 12.74
N GLY A 45 11.92 10.35 11.71
CA GLY A 45 13.36 10.58 11.87
C GLY A 45 14.11 9.35 12.41
N VAL A 46 13.61 8.15 12.16
CA VAL A 46 14.20 6.90 12.64
C VAL A 46 15.19 6.35 11.61
N VAL A 47 16.38 5.97 12.09
CA VAL A 47 17.38 5.26 11.29
C VAL A 47 17.44 3.80 11.78
N PRO A 48 17.07 2.82 10.94
CA PRO A 48 17.16 1.42 11.31
C PRO A 48 18.62 0.90 11.23
N ASP A 49 18.89 -0.21 11.89
CA ASP A 49 20.17 -0.92 11.74
C ASP A 49 20.27 -1.67 10.43
N ILE A 50 19.12 -2.19 9.95
CA ILE A 50 18.97 -2.90 8.67
C ILE A 50 17.69 -2.44 7.99
N MET A 51 17.76 -2.23 6.67
CA MET A 51 16.61 -1.90 5.84
C MET A 51 16.53 -2.85 4.65
N CYS A 52 15.34 -3.40 4.40
CA CYS A 52 15.07 -4.26 3.24
C CYS A 52 14.35 -3.44 2.15
N LEU A 53 14.84 -3.50 0.92
CA LEU A 53 14.32 -2.81 -0.25
C LEU A 53 14.10 -3.79 -1.40
N ALA A 54 13.00 -3.62 -2.16
CA ALA A 54 12.74 -4.36 -3.38
C ALA A 54 11.66 -3.64 -4.22
N LYS A 55 10.81 -4.38 -4.93
CA LYS A 55 9.67 -3.89 -5.74
C LYS A 55 10.05 -2.70 -6.63
N ALA A 56 9.70 -1.48 -6.20
CA ALA A 56 9.96 -0.26 -6.95
C ALA A 56 11.46 -0.01 -7.22
N LEU A 57 12.37 -0.65 -6.47
CA LEU A 57 13.82 -0.50 -6.65
C LEU A 57 14.28 -0.85 -8.08
N GLY A 58 13.63 -1.84 -8.70
CA GLY A 58 13.93 -2.23 -10.07
C GLY A 58 13.20 -1.43 -11.15
N GLY A 59 12.48 -0.37 -10.79
CA GLY A 59 11.74 0.51 -11.71
C GLY A 59 10.59 -0.18 -12.45
N GLY A 60 10.15 -1.36 -12.01
CA GLY A 60 9.17 -2.19 -12.73
C GLY A 60 9.75 -2.90 -13.95
N VAL A 61 11.04 -2.74 -14.24
CA VAL A 61 11.73 -3.29 -15.43
C VAL A 61 12.53 -4.53 -15.10
N MET A 62 13.23 -4.53 -13.96
CA MET A 62 14.06 -5.64 -13.52
C MET A 62 13.75 -6.03 -12.06
N PRO A 63 13.72 -7.34 -11.74
CA PRO A 63 13.65 -7.77 -10.35
C PRO A 63 14.96 -7.40 -9.65
N LEU A 64 14.86 -6.62 -8.57
CA LEU A 64 15.98 -6.18 -7.76
C LEU A 64 15.55 -6.10 -6.30
N GLY A 65 16.35 -6.63 -5.40
CA GLY A 65 16.25 -6.45 -3.96
C GLY A 65 17.58 -6.00 -3.38
N ALA A 66 17.54 -5.31 -2.26
CA ALA A 66 18.72 -4.88 -1.53
C ALA A 66 18.47 -4.97 -0.02
N THR A 67 19.51 -5.34 0.71
CA THR A 67 19.58 -5.20 2.16
C THR A 67 20.64 -4.14 2.45
N VAL A 68 20.21 -3.05 3.06
CA VAL A 68 21.09 -1.96 3.50
C VAL A 68 21.30 -2.10 5.00
N ALA A 69 22.53 -2.05 5.45
CA ALA A 69 22.85 -2.17 6.87
C ALA A 69 23.85 -1.09 7.30
N THR A 70 23.83 -0.75 8.59
CA THR A 70 24.87 0.10 9.17
C THR A 70 26.23 -0.58 9.05
N ARG A 71 27.30 0.23 8.96
CA ARG A 71 28.67 -0.28 8.89
C ARG A 71 28.98 -1.25 10.05
N LYS A 72 28.55 -0.91 11.28
CA LYS A 72 28.73 -1.75 12.47
C LYS A 72 28.15 -3.15 12.27
N VAL A 73 26.92 -3.24 11.77
CA VAL A 73 26.25 -4.52 11.51
C VAL A 73 26.95 -5.28 10.39
N TRP A 74 27.26 -4.61 9.30
CA TRP A 74 27.94 -5.20 8.16
C TRP A 74 29.30 -5.79 8.53
N GLU A 75 30.16 -5.04 9.23
CA GLU A 75 31.49 -5.50 9.63
C GLU A 75 31.41 -6.69 10.59
N LYS A 76 30.46 -6.71 11.52
CA LYS A 76 30.25 -7.85 12.42
C LYS A 76 29.78 -9.10 11.67
N ALA A 77 28.91 -8.96 10.71
CA ALA A 77 28.35 -10.07 9.93
C ALA A 77 29.31 -10.57 8.85
N TYR A 78 29.89 -9.68 8.06
CA TYR A 78 30.61 -10.00 6.82
C TYR A 78 32.04 -9.43 6.76
N GLY A 79 32.50 -8.76 7.79
CA GLY A 79 33.84 -8.21 7.83
C GLY A 79 34.94 -9.31 7.82
N GLY A 80 35.97 -9.10 6.98
CA GLY A 80 37.13 -10.01 6.85
C GLY A 80 36.96 -11.05 5.73
N LEU A 81 38.10 -11.51 5.22
CA LEU A 81 38.15 -12.42 4.06
C LEU A 81 37.46 -13.77 4.32
N SER A 82 37.48 -14.26 5.54
CA SER A 82 36.85 -15.55 5.91
C SER A 82 35.33 -15.53 5.83
N LYS A 83 34.73 -14.34 5.78
CA LYS A 83 33.26 -14.15 5.72
C LYS A 83 32.76 -13.65 4.36
N ALA A 84 33.65 -13.41 3.41
CA ALA A 84 33.34 -12.78 2.13
C ALA A 84 32.28 -13.51 1.29
N VAL A 85 32.12 -14.82 1.48
CA VAL A 85 31.16 -15.65 0.73
C VAL A 85 29.94 -16.11 1.53
N LEU A 86 29.77 -15.62 2.76
CA LEU A 86 28.63 -16.03 3.60
C LEU A 86 27.27 -15.57 3.06
N HIS A 87 27.25 -14.47 2.31
CA HIS A 87 26.04 -13.96 1.67
C HIS A 87 26.26 -13.78 0.18
N THR A 88 25.78 -14.72 -0.61
CA THR A 88 25.88 -14.68 -2.07
C THR A 88 24.59 -15.18 -2.70
N SER A 89 24.31 -14.72 -3.93
CA SER A 89 23.26 -15.27 -4.78
C SER A 89 23.72 -15.26 -6.23
N THR A 90 23.18 -16.17 -7.04
CA THR A 90 23.55 -16.30 -8.47
C THR A 90 23.39 -15.00 -9.24
N PHE A 91 22.39 -14.21 -8.92
CA PHE A 91 22.08 -12.95 -9.62
C PHE A 91 22.43 -11.70 -8.80
N GLY A 92 23.06 -11.85 -7.64
CA GLY A 92 23.48 -10.74 -6.79
C GLY A 92 24.47 -9.82 -7.53
N GLY A 93 24.21 -8.52 -7.50
CA GLY A 93 25.04 -7.53 -8.19
C GLY A 93 24.96 -7.59 -9.72
N GLY A 94 23.94 -8.24 -10.29
CA GLY A 94 23.76 -8.35 -11.75
C GLY A 94 23.68 -6.97 -12.41
N ALA A 95 24.54 -6.72 -13.41
CA ALA A 95 24.71 -5.40 -14.01
C ALA A 95 23.41 -4.76 -14.52
N ARG A 96 22.52 -5.55 -15.14
CA ARG A 96 21.25 -5.06 -15.67
C ARG A 96 20.31 -4.61 -14.54
N ALA A 97 20.19 -5.38 -13.47
CA ALA A 97 19.34 -5.05 -12.33
C ALA A 97 19.89 -3.82 -11.60
N CYS A 98 21.21 -3.74 -11.40
CA CYS A 98 21.86 -2.58 -10.78
C CYS A 98 21.70 -1.31 -11.64
N ALA A 99 21.82 -1.41 -12.96
CA ALA A 99 21.58 -0.28 -13.87
C ALA A 99 20.14 0.23 -13.78
N ALA A 100 19.14 -0.69 -13.78
CA ALA A 100 17.74 -0.32 -13.59
C ALA A 100 17.52 0.36 -12.23
N GLY A 101 18.11 -0.15 -11.14
CA GLY A 101 18.03 0.44 -9.80
C GLY A 101 18.64 1.84 -9.73
N LEU A 102 19.81 2.03 -10.35
CA LEU A 102 20.45 3.36 -10.41
C LEU A 102 19.58 4.38 -11.13
N VAL A 103 19.04 4.04 -12.31
CA VAL A 103 18.13 4.92 -13.04
C VAL A 103 16.87 5.23 -12.21
N THR A 104 16.32 4.22 -11.52
CA THR A 104 15.14 4.41 -10.68
C THR A 104 15.42 5.41 -9.55
N ILE A 105 16.55 5.24 -8.84
CA ILE A 105 16.93 6.15 -7.75
C ILE A 105 17.19 7.55 -8.29
N SER A 106 17.92 7.70 -9.41
CA SER A 106 18.13 8.99 -10.05
C SER A 106 16.82 9.69 -10.37
N LYS A 107 15.86 8.99 -10.97
CA LYS A 107 14.54 9.53 -11.29
C LYS A 107 13.75 9.96 -10.06
N LEU A 108 13.79 9.17 -8.99
CA LEU A 108 13.13 9.53 -7.73
C LEU A 108 13.65 10.86 -7.17
N VAL A 109 14.97 11.06 -7.25
CA VAL A 109 15.63 12.28 -6.74
C VAL A 109 15.45 13.46 -7.70
N GLU A 110 15.77 13.29 -8.99
CA GLU A 110 15.76 14.35 -10.00
C GLU A 110 14.36 14.92 -10.24
N GLU A 111 13.33 14.05 -10.23
CA GLU A 111 11.94 14.46 -10.45
C GLU A 111 11.18 14.72 -9.13
N ASN A 112 11.87 14.65 -7.99
CA ASN A 112 11.30 14.85 -6.65
C ASN A 112 10.02 14.05 -6.42
N LEU A 113 10.02 12.77 -6.85
CA LEU A 113 8.83 11.91 -6.83
C LEU A 113 8.30 11.63 -5.42
N PRO A 114 9.13 11.52 -4.35
CA PRO A 114 8.61 11.38 -2.99
C PRO A 114 7.72 12.55 -2.56
N GLU A 115 8.14 13.79 -2.79
CA GLU A 115 7.35 14.98 -2.46
C GLU A 115 6.07 15.05 -3.27
N ARG A 116 6.16 14.77 -4.57
CA ARG A 116 4.99 14.63 -5.44
C ARG A 116 3.99 13.58 -4.91
N ALA A 117 4.48 12.43 -4.44
CA ALA A 117 3.65 11.38 -3.86
C ALA A 117 2.98 11.84 -2.56
N ARG A 118 3.65 12.66 -1.75
CA ARG A 118 3.06 13.29 -0.56
C ARG A 118 1.88 14.17 -0.94
N ASP A 119 2.10 15.11 -1.86
CA ASP A 119 1.12 16.13 -2.21
C ASP A 119 -0.10 15.54 -2.94
N LEU A 120 0.14 14.66 -3.93
CA LEU A 120 -0.93 13.97 -4.63
C LEU A 120 -1.63 12.92 -3.76
N GLY A 121 -0.89 12.31 -2.83
CA GLY A 121 -1.46 11.40 -1.83
C GLY A 121 -2.44 12.11 -0.90
N GLU A 122 -2.08 13.29 -0.39
CA GLU A 122 -2.99 14.09 0.44
C GLU A 122 -4.21 14.57 -0.36
N TYR A 123 -4.02 15.00 -1.60
CA TYR A 123 -5.12 15.32 -2.51
C TYR A 123 -6.08 14.14 -2.68
N PHE A 124 -5.55 12.94 -2.94
CA PHE A 124 -6.36 11.74 -3.12
C PHE A 124 -7.09 11.34 -1.84
N LEU A 125 -6.39 11.33 -0.69
CA LEU A 125 -6.98 11.04 0.61
C LEU A 125 -8.13 12.00 0.93
N ASN A 126 -8.01 13.29 0.62
CA ASN A 126 -9.05 14.28 0.86
C ASN A 126 -10.28 14.06 -0.05
N GLY A 127 -10.07 13.68 -1.31
CA GLY A 127 -11.14 13.26 -2.20
C GLY A 127 -11.90 12.03 -1.68
N LEU A 128 -11.16 11.00 -1.24
CA LEU A 128 -11.75 9.79 -0.66
C LEU A 128 -12.49 10.06 0.66
N ARG A 129 -11.96 10.94 1.52
CA ARG A 129 -12.66 11.37 2.76
C ARG A 129 -13.94 12.13 2.46
N THR A 130 -14.01 12.84 1.34
CA THR A 130 -15.25 13.48 0.87
C THR A 130 -16.28 12.42 0.46
N LEU A 131 -15.87 11.39 -0.27
CA LEU A 131 -16.74 10.26 -0.59
C LEU A 131 -17.20 9.51 0.69
N GLN A 132 -16.30 9.33 1.67
CA GLN A 132 -16.63 8.70 2.95
C GLN A 132 -17.77 9.44 3.68
N LYS A 133 -17.77 10.77 3.65
CA LYS A 133 -18.87 11.57 4.26
C LYS A 133 -20.21 11.33 3.56
N SER A 134 -20.20 11.08 2.26
CA SER A 134 -21.39 10.88 1.45
C SER A 134 -21.88 9.44 1.46
N TYR A 135 -20.98 8.47 1.62
CA TYR A 135 -21.27 7.04 1.46
C TYR A 135 -20.86 6.23 2.70
N LYS A 136 -21.84 5.86 3.52
CA LYS A 136 -21.63 5.10 4.78
C LYS A 136 -20.98 3.74 4.61
N THR A 137 -20.96 3.20 3.39
CA THR A 137 -20.26 1.94 3.06
C THR A 137 -18.75 2.08 3.13
N ILE A 138 -18.21 3.30 3.07
CA ILE A 138 -16.81 3.58 3.30
C ILE A 138 -16.60 3.76 4.80
N LYS A 139 -16.02 2.75 5.43
CA LYS A 139 -15.75 2.72 6.87
C LYS A 139 -14.60 3.63 7.25
N GLU A 140 -13.47 3.47 6.54
CA GLU A 140 -12.25 4.19 6.84
C GLU A 140 -11.42 4.47 5.59
N VAL A 141 -10.85 5.67 5.55
CA VAL A 141 -9.85 6.09 4.56
C VAL A 141 -8.56 6.39 5.30
N ARG A 142 -7.50 5.62 5.03
CA ARG A 142 -6.20 5.77 5.67
C ARG A 142 -5.05 5.58 4.68
N GLY A 143 -3.92 6.17 4.99
CA GLY A 143 -2.72 6.04 4.14
C GLY A 143 -1.69 7.11 4.43
N LYS A 144 -0.54 6.97 3.77
CA LYS A 144 0.51 8.00 3.69
C LYS A 144 1.02 8.06 2.25
N GLY A 145 1.15 9.27 1.72
CA GLY A 145 1.50 9.46 0.30
C GLY A 145 0.54 8.69 -0.60
N LEU A 146 1.08 7.98 -1.57
CA LEU A 146 0.31 7.15 -2.52
C LEU A 146 0.21 5.67 -2.08
N LEU A 147 0.27 5.38 -0.80
CA LEU A 147 -0.06 4.09 -0.19
C LEU A 147 -1.37 4.24 0.59
N ILE A 148 -2.49 4.00 -0.07
CA ILE A 148 -3.83 4.30 0.44
C ILE A 148 -4.63 3.02 0.62
N GLY A 149 -5.34 2.93 1.74
CA GLY A 149 -6.32 1.89 2.05
C GLY A 149 -7.71 2.48 2.18
N LEU A 150 -8.65 1.91 1.47
CA LEU A 150 -10.07 2.21 1.54
C LEU A 150 -10.77 1.00 2.13
N GLU A 151 -11.22 1.12 3.39
CA GLU A 151 -11.91 0.03 4.10
C GLU A 151 -13.42 0.21 4.01
N PHE A 152 -14.08 -0.88 3.72
CA PHE A 152 -15.53 -0.91 3.60
C PHE A 152 -16.19 -1.53 4.83
N ASP A 153 -17.41 -1.09 5.14
CA ASP A 153 -18.28 -1.65 6.16
C ASP A 153 -19.49 -2.36 5.50
N LYS A 154 -20.40 -2.82 6.33
CA LYS A 154 -21.60 -3.53 5.92
C LYS A 154 -22.41 -2.74 4.89
N PRO A 155 -22.72 -3.31 3.72
CA PRO A 155 -23.47 -2.60 2.69
C PRO A 155 -24.96 -2.47 3.00
N VAL A 156 -25.48 -3.23 3.98
CA VAL A 156 -26.91 -3.34 4.29
C VAL A 156 -27.16 -3.10 5.79
N GLU A 157 -28.08 -2.20 6.09
CA GLU A 157 -28.56 -1.92 7.45
C GLU A 157 -30.07 -2.10 7.52
N GLY A 158 -30.62 -2.34 8.72
CA GLY A 158 -32.04 -2.32 9.03
C GLY A 158 -32.83 -3.57 8.62
N LEU A 159 -34.03 -3.38 8.03
CA LEU A 159 -34.97 -4.46 7.76
C LEU A 159 -34.44 -5.50 6.78
N LEU A 160 -33.65 -5.08 5.79
CA LEU A 160 -33.06 -5.97 4.78
C LEU A 160 -32.00 -6.90 5.40
N ASP A 161 -31.21 -6.44 6.36
CA ASP A 161 -30.25 -7.26 7.11
C ASP A 161 -30.99 -8.35 7.91
N LYS A 162 -32.10 -7.98 8.56
CA LYS A 162 -32.95 -8.92 9.29
C LYS A 162 -33.64 -9.94 8.35
N LEU A 163 -34.13 -9.50 7.18
CA LEU A 163 -34.79 -10.38 6.22
C LEU A 163 -33.86 -11.39 5.58
N THR A 164 -32.56 -11.07 5.46
CA THR A 164 -31.55 -11.96 4.90
C THR A 164 -30.80 -12.74 5.97
N ALA A 165 -31.22 -12.62 7.24
CA ALA A 165 -30.53 -13.20 8.40
C ALA A 165 -29.01 -12.91 8.41
N GLY A 166 -28.63 -11.71 7.97
CA GLY A 166 -27.23 -11.26 7.92
C GLY A 166 -26.40 -11.83 6.77
N ALA A 167 -26.93 -12.74 5.95
CA ALA A 167 -26.17 -13.44 4.90
C ALA A 167 -25.52 -12.49 3.90
N ILE A 168 -26.17 -11.38 3.54
CA ILE A 168 -25.59 -10.37 2.64
C ILE A 168 -24.39 -9.68 3.32
N ASN A 169 -24.51 -9.35 4.60
CA ASN A 169 -23.44 -8.70 5.33
C ASN A 169 -22.26 -9.63 5.61
N GLU A 170 -22.50 -10.92 5.87
CA GLU A 170 -21.44 -11.93 5.98
C GLU A 170 -20.67 -12.07 4.66
N PHE A 171 -21.39 -12.21 3.55
CA PHE A 171 -20.77 -12.22 2.22
C PHE A 171 -20.00 -10.93 1.93
N ALA A 172 -20.57 -9.79 2.26
CA ALA A 172 -19.94 -8.49 2.02
C ALA A 172 -18.69 -8.28 2.85
N LYS A 173 -18.59 -8.80 4.07
CA LYS A 173 -17.35 -8.74 4.87
C LYS A 173 -16.15 -9.37 4.16
N GLU A 174 -16.38 -10.33 3.30
CA GLU A 174 -15.31 -11.04 2.59
C GLU A 174 -15.08 -10.51 1.17
N TYR A 175 -16.13 -10.00 0.52
CA TYR A 175 -16.09 -9.78 -0.94
C TYR A 175 -16.42 -8.37 -1.41
N TYR A 176 -16.82 -7.45 -0.52
CA TYR A 176 -17.28 -6.12 -0.97
C TYR A 176 -16.20 -5.32 -1.70
N ALA A 177 -14.97 -5.31 -1.18
CA ALA A 177 -13.86 -4.66 -1.88
C ALA A 177 -13.57 -5.29 -3.25
N SER A 178 -13.73 -6.63 -3.36
CA SER A 178 -13.58 -7.35 -4.63
C SER A 178 -14.68 -6.99 -5.63
N LEU A 179 -15.92 -6.78 -5.17
CA LEU A 179 -17.02 -6.32 -6.02
C LEU A 179 -16.77 -4.90 -6.54
N VAL A 180 -16.35 -3.99 -5.67
CA VAL A 180 -15.99 -2.62 -6.06
C VAL A 180 -14.82 -2.62 -7.03
N ALA A 181 -13.79 -3.43 -6.78
CA ALA A 181 -12.64 -3.60 -7.68
C ALA A 181 -13.07 -4.17 -9.05
N GLY A 182 -14.01 -5.11 -9.07
CA GLY A 182 -14.59 -5.67 -10.29
C GLY A 182 -15.37 -4.62 -11.12
N GLU A 183 -16.15 -3.76 -10.47
CA GLU A 183 -16.85 -2.65 -11.13
C GLU A 183 -15.87 -1.59 -11.68
N LEU A 184 -14.84 -1.24 -10.89
CA LEU A 184 -13.77 -0.35 -11.34
C LEU A 184 -13.09 -0.89 -12.59
N LEU A 185 -12.76 -2.18 -12.61
CA LEU A 185 -12.14 -2.81 -13.78
C LEU A 185 -13.11 -2.90 -14.96
N GLY A 186 -14.33 -3.40 -14.74
CA GLY A 186 -15.27 -3.69 -15.81
C GLY A 186 -15.87 -2.46 -16.48
N LYS A 187 -16.19 -1.42 -15.71
CA LYS A 187 -16.83 -0.20 -16.22
C LYS A 187 -15.87 0.96 -16.48
N HIS A 188 -14.87 1.08 -15.61
CA HIS A 188 -13.99 2.25 -15.62
C HIS A 188 -12.54 1.91 -16.01
N GLN A 189 -12.23 0.64 -16.32
CA GLN A 189 -10.90 0.19 -16.72
C GLN A 189 -9.79 0.57 -15.69
N VAL A 190 -10.15 0.62 -14.41
CA VAL A 190 -9.24 0.89 -13.29
C VAL A 190 -8.91 -0.41 -12.58
N ILE A 191 -7.62 -0.75 -12.56
CA ILE A 191 -7.10 -1.93 -11.85
C ILE A 191 -6.77 -1.52 -10.42
N THR A 192 -7.31 -2.26 -9.46
CA THR A 192 -7.00 -2.11 -8.03
C THR A 192 -6.71 -3.47 -7.42
N ALA A 193 -6.26 -3.46 -6.16
CA ALA A 193 -6.03 -4.68 -5.40
C ALA A 193 -6.67 -4.58 -4.01
N TYR A 194 -7.20 -5.69 -3.52
CA TYR A 194 -7.58 -5.85 -2.12
C TYR A 194 -6.45 -6.47 -1.31
N THR A 195 -6.49 -6.33 0.01
CA THR A 195 -5.47 -6.89 0.88
C THR A 195 -5.84 -8.30 1.32
N LEU A 196 -4.83 -9.20 1.39
CA LEU A 196 -5.06 -10.58 1.82
C LEU A 196 -5.44 -10.67 3.31
N ASN A 197 -4.91 -9.76 4.14
CA ASN A 197 -5.14 -9.77 5.59
C ASN A 197 -6.53 -9.25 5.98
N ASN A 198 -7.11 -8.38 5.15
CA ASN A 198 -8.47 -7.90 5.30
C ASN A 198 -9.04 -7.67 3.89
N PRO A 199 -9.83 -8.61 3.37
CA PRO A 199 -10.35 -8.55 2.00
C PRO A 199 -11.30 -7.37 1.76
N ASN A 200 -11.78 -6.71 2.82
CA ASN A 200 -12.56 -5.48 2.70
C ASN A 200 -11.73 -4.19 2.65
N VAL A 201 -10.42 -4.30 2.59
CA VAL A 201 -9.54 -3.16 2.35
C VAL A 201 -9.06 -3.18 0.91
N MET A 202 -9.53 -2.25 0.12
CA MET A 202 -9.00 -1.98 -1.22
C MET A 202 -7.77 -1.09 -1.11
N ARG A 203 -6.70 -1.46 -1.80
CA ARG A 203 -5.48 -0.66 -1.90
C ARG A 203 -5.51 0.18 -3.18
N LEU A 204 -5.18 1.45 -3.02
CA LEU A 204 -4.98 2.39 -4.10
C LEU A 204 -3.51 2.82 -4.09
N GLU A 205 -2.75 2.27 -5.01
CA GLU A 205 -1.29 2.42 -5.12
C GLU A 205 -0.90 2.78 -6.56
N PRO A 206 -1.28 3.97 -7.05
CA PRO A 206 -0.93 4.37 -8.40
C PRO A 206 0.58 4.57 -8.54
N PRO A 207 1.12 4.61 -9.77
CA PRO A 207 2.51 5.00 -9.98
C PRO A 207 2.79 6.38 -9.40
N LEU A 208 4.02 6.65 -8.96
CA LEU A 208 4.39 7.96 -8.38
C LEU A 208 4.27 9.11 -9.40
N THR A 209 4.20 8.78 -10.67
CA THR A 209 4.00 9.71 -11.79
C THR A 209 2.52 9.99 -12.09
N VAL A 210 1.58 9.46 -11.29
CA VAL A 210 0.14 9.69 -11.47
C VAL A 210 -0.17 11.18 -11.56
N THR A 211 -1.12 11.55 -12.40
CA THR A 211 -1.57 12.94 -12.53
C THR A 211 -2.81 13.21 -11.66
N LYS A 212 -3.07 14.48 -11.39
CA LYS A 212 -4.28 14.90 -10.70
C LYS A 212 -5.55 14.47 -11.43
N ASP A 213 -5.57 14.62 -12.75
CA ASP A 213 -6.71 14.21 -13.59
C ASP A 213 -6.99 12.69 -13.49
N GLN A 214 -5.94 11.88 -13.40
CA GLN A 214 -6.08 10.44 -13.19
C GLN A 214 -6.64 10.11 -11.80
N ILE A 215 -6.25 10.86 -10.78
CA ILE A 215 -6.82 10.74 -9.43
C ILE A 215 -8.30 11.14 -9.46
N ASP A 216 -8.63 12.26 -10.08
CA ASP A 216 -10.02 12.73 -10.24
C ASP A 216 -10.88 11.71 -11.01
N TYR A 217 -10.30 11.08 -12.04
CA TYR A 217 -10.97 10.00 -12.75
C TYR A 217 -11.34 8.82 -11.83
N VAL A 218 -10.42 8.40 -10.96
CA VAL A 218 -10.68 7.31 -10.01
C VAL A 218 -11.69 7.72 -8.95
N LEU A 219 -11.64 8.96 -8.45
CA LEU A 219 -12.62 9.47 -7.49
C LEU A 219 -14.03 9.50 -8.10
N ASN A 220 -14.19 10.00 -9.34
CA ASN A 220 -15.44 10.02 -10.06
C ASN A 220 -15.97 8.61 -10.36
N ALA A 221 -15.09 7.66 -10.70
CA ALA A 221 -15.44 6.27 -10.91
C ALA A 221 -15.98 5.61 -9.62
N LEU A 222 -15.35 5.88 -8.49
CA LEU A 222 -15.81 5.41 -7.18
C LEU A 222 -17.16 6.05 -6.82
N GLU A 223 -17.35 7.34 -7.08
CA GLU A 223 -18.61 8.03 -6.85
C GLU A 223 -19.74 7.44 -7.69
N ASP A 224 -19.50 7.18 -8.98
CA ASP A 224 -20.47 6.51 -9.85
C ASP A 224 -20.89 5.16 -9.30
N ILE A 225 -19.94 4.31 -8.89
CA ILE A 225 -20.20 3.00 -8.30
C ILE A 225 -21.02 3.10 -7.01
N PHE A 226 -20.67 4.01 -6.09
CA PHE A 226 -21.36 4.15 -4.81
C PHE A 226 -22.75 4.80 -4.95
N SER A 227 -22.94 5.67 -5.94
CA SER A 227 -24.25 6.26 -6.24
C SER A 227 -25.26 5.22 -6.70
N GLN A 228 -24.80 4.16 -7.36
CA GLN A 228 -25.61 3.06 -7.87
C GLN A 228 -25.86 1.93 -6.83
N ARG A 229 -26.12 2.29 -5.57
CA ARG A 229 -26.33 1.32 -4.45
C ARG A 229 -27.16 0.08 -4.80
N LYS A 230 -28.22 0.24 -5.61
CA LYS A 230 -29.06 -0.86 -6.06
C LYS A 230 -28.32 -1.86 -6.97
N GLY A 231 -27.28 -1.41 -7.68
CA GLY A 231 -26.45 -2.26 -8.54
C GLY A 231 -25.55 -3.18 -7.71
N LEU A 232 -24.81 -2.64 -6.74
CA LEU A 232 -23.95 -3.41 -5.85
C LEU A 232 -24.75 -4.43 -5.00
N LEU A 233 -25.93 -4.03 -4.51
CA LEU A 233 -26.82 -4.92 -3.78
C LEU A 233 -27.34 -6.06 -4.66
N ARG A 234 -27.72 -5.77 -5.91
CA ARG A 234 -28.13 -6.82 -6.87
C ARG A 234 -26.99 -7.77 -7.21
N MET A 235 -25.76 -7.29 -7.33
CA MET A 235 -24.59 -8.13 -7.57
C MET A 235 -24.31 -9.05 -6.37
N ALA A 236 -24.30 -8.50 -5.15
CA ALA A 236 -24.15 -9.31 -3.95
C ALA A 236 -25.25 -10.39 -3.86
N LEU A 237 -26.51 -10.03 -4.12
CA LEU A 237 -27.62 -10.99 -4.18
C LEU A 237 -27.43 -12.03 -5.29
N SER A 238 -26.97 -11.66 -6.49
CA SER A 238 -26.78 -12.59 -7.60
C SER A 238 -25.69 -13.63 -7.34
N VAL A 239 -24.66 -13.28 -6.55
CA VAL A 239 -23.60 -14.21 -6.15
C VAL A 239 -24.08 -15.15 -5.05
N VAL A 240 -24.84 -14.63 -4.07
CA VAL A 240 -25.42 -15.46 -2.99
C VAL A 240 -26.49 -16.41 -3.50
N THR A 241 -27.26 -16.01 -4.52
CA THR A 241 -28.38 -16.84 -5.06
C THR A 241 -27.94 -17.82 -6.15
N LYS A 242 -26.76 -17.60 -6.77
CA LYS A 242 -26.14 -18.60 -7.65
C LYS A 242 -25.35 -19.59 -6.78
N LYS A 243 -26.05 -20.48 -6.04
CA LYS A 243 -25.43 -21.71 -5.58
C LYS A 243 -25.11 -22.59 -6.79
N PRO A 244 -23.93 -23.27 -6.78
CA PRO A 244 -23.56 -24.20 -7.83
C PRO A 244 -24.57 -25.35 -7.94
#